data_65e27ed43f19f077303336cb43a7d870
#
_entry.id   65e27ed43f19f077303336cb43a7d870
#
_cell.length_a   1.000
_cell.length_b   1.000
_cell.length_c   1.000
_cell.angle_alpha   90.00
_cell.angle_beta   90.00
_cell.angle_gamma   90.00
#
_symmetry.space_group_name_H-M   'P 1'
#
loop_
_entity.id
_entity.type
_entity.pdbx_description
1 polymer ?
#
loop_
_entity_poly.entity_id
_entity_poly.type
_entity_poly.pdbx_seq_one_letter_code
_entity_poly.pdbx_strand_id
1 'polypeptide(L)'
;MDIHQYKIMLVDDNHDLSEMIAGILRQSGYENIVTAGSVAEALDVFHRELPDMALLDVMLPDGDGFRLFQKLREKSQIPILFLSAKDEDRDRLFGLGLGADDYITKPFLPPELVLRIS
;
A
#
# COMPACT_ATOMS: atom_id res chain seq x y z
N MET A 1 13.84 -6.52 13.19
CA MET A 1 12.85 -7.48 12.67
C MET A 1 13.41 -8.14 11.42
N ASP A 2 13.20 -9.44 11.31
CA ASP A 2 13.58 -10.17 10.11
C ASP A 2 12.71 -9.74 8.93
N ILE A 3 13.32 -9.36 7.81
CA ILE A 3 12.61 -8.94 6.59
C ILE A 3 11.62 -10.02 6.12
N HIS A 4 11.92 -11.30 6.33
CA HIS A 4 11.04 -12.41 5.94
C HIS A 4 9.74 -12.43 6.76
N GLN A 5 9.76 -11.87 7.96
CA GLN A 5 8.59 -11.80 8.83
C GLN A 5 7.84 -10.48 8.69
N TYR A 6 8.44 -9.51 8.00
CA TYR A 6 7.85 -8.19 7.81
C TYR A 6 6.63 -8.32 6.89
N LYS A 7 5.46 -8.06 7.43
CA LYS A 7 4.20 -8.26 6.70
C LYS A 7 3.77 -6.99 6.00
N ILE A 8 3.54 -7.08 4.69
CA ILE A 8 3.10 -5.97 3.86
C ILE A 8 1.67 -6.23 3.39
N MET A 9 0.77 -5.27 3.62
CA MET A 9 -0.58 -5.31 3.07
C MET A 9 -0.62 -4.48 1.80
N LEU A 10 -1.10 -5.07 0.73
CA LEU A 10 -1.18 -4.44 -0.59
C LEU A 10 -2.64 -4.28 -0.97
N VAL A 11 -3.10 -3.05 -1.14
CA VAL A 11 -4.51 -2.76 -1.43
C VAL A 11 -4.64 -2.16 -2.82
N ASP A 12 -5.19 -2.92 -3.75
CA ASP A 12 -5.42 -2.53 -5.14
C ASP A 12 -6.50 -3.46 -5.70
N ASP A 13 -7.46 -2.92 -6.44
CA ASP A 13 -8.53 -3.73 -7.03
C ASP A 13 -8.08 -4.46 -8.30
N ASN A 14 -6.93 -4.12 -8.86
CA ASN A 14 -6.36 -4.80 -10.01
C ASN A 14 -5.55 -6.01 -9.53
N HIS A 15 -6.14 -7.19 -9.64
CA HIS A 15 -5.51 -8.43 -9.16
C HIS A 15 -4.17 -8.72 -9.85
N ASP A 16 -4.11 -8.53 -11.16
CA ASP A 16 -2.87 -8.80 -11.92
C ASP A 16 -1.74 -7.90 -11.46
N LEU A 17 -2.05 -6.62 -11.22
CA LEU A 17 -1.05 -5.67 -10.73
C LEU A 17 -0.60 -6.04 -9.31
N SER A 18 -1.53 -6.42 -8.45
CA SER A 18 -1.20 -6.87 -7.09
C SER A 18 -0.26 -8.07 -7.11
N GLU A 19 -0.51 -9.04 -7.99
CA GLU A 19 0.35 -10.22 -8.14
C GLU A 19 1.73 -9.83 -8.65
N MET A 20 1.80 -8.89 -9.58
CA MET A 20 3.08 -8.40 -10.10
C MET A 20 3.89 -7.73 -9.00
N ILE A 21 3.26 -6.85 -8.23
CA ILE A 21 3.91 -6.13 -7.13
C ILE A 21 4.37 -7.12 -6.05
N ALA A 22 3.52 -8.07 -5.70
CA ALA A 22 3.87 -9.11 -4.73
C ALA A 22 5.10 -9.90 -5.19
N GLY A 23 5.17 -10.23 -6.49
CA GLY A 23 6.32 -10.91 -7.06
C GLY A 23 7.61 -10.11 -6.93
N ILE A 24 7.54 -8.80 -7.20
CA ILE A 24 8.68 -7.90 -7.06
C ILE A 24 9.17 -7.89 -5.61
N LEU A 25 8.25 -7.78 -4.67
CA LEU A 25 8.58 -7.73 -3.24
C LEU A 25 9.17 -9.06 -2.76
N ARG A 26 8.64 -10.18 -3.23
CA ARG A 26 9.18 -11.50 -2.87
C ARG A 26 10.61 -11.67 -3.37
N GLN A 27 10.90 -11.20 -4.57
CA GLN A 27 12.26 -11.25 -5.11
C GLN A 27 13.24 -10.42 -4.28
N SER A 28 12.73 -9.43 -3.55
CA SER A 28 13.54 -8.57 -2.69
C SER A 28 13.62 -9.09 -1.25
N GLY A 29 13.01 -10.24 -0.97
CA GLY A 29 13.09 -10.88 0.34
C GLY A 29 11.85 -10.72 1.22
N TYR A 30 10.85 -9.96 0.79
CA TYR A 30 9.60 -9.80 1.54
C TYR A 30 8.66 -10.95 1.18
N GLU A 31 8.57 -11.94 2.04
CA GLU A 31 7.79 -13.14 1.73
C GLU A 31 6.36 -13.09 2.27
N ASN A 32 6.10 -12.24 3.25
CA ASN A 32 4.80 -12.21 3.93
C ASN A 32 3.95 -11.05 3.40
N ILE A 33 3.20 -11.31 2.34
CA ILE A 33 2.40 -10.30 1.66
C ILE A 33 0.95 -10.72 1.66
N VAL A 34 0.08 -9.82 2.14
CA VAL A 34 -1.36 -10.03 2.12
C VAL A 34 -2.00 -8.97 1.22
N THR A 35 -3.06 -9.34 0.51
CA THR A 35 -3.69 -8.46 -0.48
C THR A 35 -5.14 -8.21 -0.15
N ALA A 36 -5.64 -7.05 -0.59
CA ALA A 36 -7.04 -6.68 -0.48
C ALA A 36 -7.42 -5.86 -1.71
N GLY A 37 -8.65 -6.01 -2.19
CA GLY A 37 -9.12 -5.36 -3.40
C GLY A 37 -10.12 -4.23 -3.19
N SER A 38 -10.44 -3.90 -1.95
CA SER A 38 -11.44 -2.88 -1.63
C SER A 38 -11.15 -2.29 -0.26
N VAL A 39 -11.83 -1.20 0.08
CA VAL A 39 -11.72 -0.59 1.41
C VAL A 39 -12.20 -1.58 2.48
N ALA A 40 -13.37 -2.20 2.27
CA ALA A 40 -13.94 -3.14 3.23
C ALA A 40 -13.01 -4.33 3.47
N GLU A 41 -12.48 -4.92 2.39
CA GLU A 41 -11.56 -6.04 2.49
C GLU A 41 -10.25 -5.63 3.18
N ALA A 42 -9.75 -4.44 2.87
CA ALA A 42 -8.53 -3.93 3.49
C ALA A 42 -8.68 -3.78 5.01
N LEU A 43 -9.82 -3.27 5.47
CA LEU A 43 -10.06 -3.14 6.91
C LEU A 43 -10.13 -4.50 7.58
N ASP A 44 -10.78 -5.48 6.95
CA ASP A 44 -10.85 -6.84 7.46
C ASP A 44 -9.47 -7.48 7.53
N VAL A 45 -8.70 -7.39 6.46
CA VAL A 45 -7.33 -7.92 6.40
C VAL A 45 -6.45 -7.24 7.44
N PHE A 46 -6.56 -5.93 7.58
CA PHE A 46 -5.78 -5.18 8.56
C PHE A 46 -6.02 -5.69 9.97
N HIS A 47 -7.27 -5.89 10.34
CA HIS A 47 -7.62 -6.38 11.68
C HIS A 47 -7.14 -7.81 11.94
N ARG A 48 -7.22 -8.65 10.90
CA ARG A 48 -6.86 -10.07 11.03
C ARG A 48 -5.36 -10.29 10.97
N GLU A 49 -4.67 -9.58 10.09
CA GLU A 49 -3.26 -9.84 9.80
C GLU A 49 -2.27 -8.92 10.51
N LEU A 50 -2.72 -7.76 10.96
CA LEU A 50 -1.87 -6.76 11.65
C LEU A 50 -0.57 -6.50 10.89
N PRO A 51 -0.64 -5.97 9.66
CA PRO A 51 0.57 -5.77 8.85
C PRO A 51 1.52 -4.74 9.44
N ASP A 52 2.77 -4.83 9.04
CA ASP A 52 3.83 -3.91 9.46
C ASP A 52 3.93 -2.70 8.53
N MET A 53 3.38 -2.79 7.33
CA MET A 53 3.37 -1.74 6.33
C MET A 53 2.17 -1.93 5.42
N ALA A 54 1.67 -0.84 4.83
CA ALA A 54 0.60 -0.90 3.84
C ALA A 54 0.94 -0.08 2.59
N LEU A 55 0.60 -0.63 1.44
CA LEU A 55 0.63 0.06 0.14
C LEU A 55 -0.81 0.21 -0.32
N LEU A 56 -1.26 1.43 -0.53
CA LEU A 56 -2.66 1.71 -0.84
C LEU A 56 -2.80 2.36 -2.23
N ASP A 57 -3.69 1.82 -3.05
CA ASP A 57 -4.17 2.55 -4.21
C ASP A 57 -5.18 3.61 -3.76
N VAL A 58 -5.23 4.72 -4.45
CA VAL A 58 -6.19 5.78 -4.17
C VAL A 58 -7.57 5.42 -4.70
N MET A 59 -7.66 4.80 -5.87
CA MET A 59 -8.94 4.47 -6.52
C MET A 59 -9.35 3.04 -6.20
N LEU A 60 -10.37 2.89 -5.36
CA LEU A 60 -10.91 1.59 -4.95
C LEU A 60 -12.40 1.53 -5.29
N PRO A 61 -12.98 0.32 -5.49
CA PRO A 61 -14.36 0.21 -5.95
C PRO A 61 -15.41 0.71 -4.97
N ASP A 62 -15.12 0.68 -3.67
CA ASP A 62 -16.06 1.06 -2.61
C ASP A 62 -15.63 2.30 -1.82
N GLY A 63 -14.69 3.08 -2.37
CA GLY A 63 -14.23 4.30 -1.70
C GLY A 63 -12.89 4.74 -2.26
N ASP A 64 -12.14 5.52 -1.49
CA ASP A 64 -10.80 5.95 -1.91
C ASP A 64 -9.75 5.63 -0.86
N GLY A 65 -8.51 5.53 -1.33
CA GLY A 65 -7.38 5.17 -0.49
C GLY A 65 -7.02 6.24 0.54
N PHE A 66 -7.33 7.50 0.28
CA PHE A 66 -7.10 8.57 1.27
C PHE A 66 -7.97 8.36 2.50
N ARG A 67 -9.22 7.99 2.29
CA ARG A 67 -10.15 7.69 3.37
C ARG A 67 -9.73 6.44 4.13
N LEU A 68 -9.33 5.41 3.41
CA LEU A 68 -8.78 4.21 4.01
C LEU A 68 -7.56 4.53 4.87
N PHE A 69 -6.65 5.36 4.36
CA PHE A 69 -5.49 5.82 5.11
C PHE A 69 -5.89 6.41 6.46
N GLN A 70 -6.89 7.30 6.45
CA GLN A 70 -7.35 7.96 7.68
C GLN A 70 -7.88 6.94 8.69
N LYS A 71 -8.64 5.95 8.21
CA LYS A 71 -9.18 4.90 9.08
C LYS A 71 -8.08 4.03 9.67
N LEU A 72 -7.07 3.67 8.87
CA LEU A 72 -5.94 2.89 9.36
C LEU A 72 -5.12 3.68 10.38
N ARG A 73 -4.93 4.96 10.13
CA ARG A 73 -4.11 5.82 10.98
C ARG A 73 -4.76 6.03 12.34
N GLU A 74 -6.07 5.91 12.47
CA GLU A 74 -6.75 5.94 13.76
C GLU A 74 -6.34 4.77 14.65
N LYS A 75 -5.86 3.68 14.05
CA LYS A 75 -5.58 2.42 14.76
C LYS A 75 -4.10 2.08 14.81
N SER A 76 -3.27 2.68 13.97
CA SER A 76 -1.88 2.25 13.83
C SER A 76 -1.00 3.36 13.28
N GLN A 77 0.28 3.31 13.62
CA GLN A 77 1.30 4.21 13.10
C GLN A 77 2.27 3.51 12.16
N ILE A 78 1.86 2.38 11.56
CA ILE A 78 2.70 1.67 10.59
C ILE A 78 2.99 2.56 9.38
N PRO A 79 4.12 2.35 8.69
CA PRO A 79 4.38 3.04 7.43
C PRO A 79 3.29 2.74 6.41
N ILE A 80 2.79 3.79 5.76
CA ILE A 80 1.77 3.68 4.73
C ILE A 80 2.21 4.51 3.53
N LEU A 81 2.27 3.86 2.36
CA LEU A 81 2.63 4.50 1.10
C LEU A 81 1.44 4.39 0.15
N PHE A 82 1.23 5.44 -0.64
CA PHE A 82 0.29 5.36 -1.74
C PHE A 82 0.99 4.88 -3.00
N LEU A 83 0.30 4.07 -3.79
CA LEU A 83 0.78 3.59 -5.09
C LEU A 83 -0.38 3.69 -6.06
N SER A 84 -0.41 4.74 -6.87
CA SER A 84 -1.60 5.09 -7.64
C SER A 84 -1.29 5.70 -8.98
N ALA A 85 -2.26 5.55 -9.92
CA ALA A 85 -2.24 6.25 -11.20
C ALA A 85 -2.68 7.72 -11.06
N LYS A 86 -3.16 8.15 -9.90
CA LYS A 86 -3.47 9.54 -9.61
C LYS A 86 -2.18 10.31 -9.40
N ASP A 87 -1.66 10.89 -10.50
CA ASP A 87 -0.31 11.46 -10.54
C ASP A 87 -0.27 12.98 -10.58
N GLU A 88 -1.41 13.66 -10.45
CA GLU A 88 -1.42 15.12 -10.37
C GLU A 88 -0.75 15.58 -9.08
N ASP A 89 -0.06 16.71 -9.14
CA ASP A 89 0.65 17.25 -7.98
C ASP A 89 -0.26 17.40 -6.78
N ARG A 90 -1.50 17.85 -6.99
CA ARG A 90 -2.47 18.02 -5.91
C ARG A 90 -2.79 16.70 -5.20
N ASP A 91 -2.87 15.58 -5.95
CA ASP A 91 -3.13 14.27 -5.35
C ASP A 91 -1.97 13.83 -4.47
N ARG A 92 -0.76 14.02 -4.96
CA ARG A 92 0.46 13.67 -4.22
C ARG A 92 0.61 14.52 -2.97
N LEU A 93 0.38 15.84 -3.10
CA LEU A 93 0.45 16.76 -1.96
C LEU A 93 -0.63 16.45 -0.94
N PHE A 94 -1.83 16.10 -1.39
CA PHE A 94 -2.92 15.72 -0.48
C PHE A 94 -2.56 14.46 0.31
N GLY A 95 -2.09 13.40 -0.38
CA GLY A 95 -1.70 12.16 0.28
C GLY A 95 -0.58 12.35 1.29
N LEU A 96 0.47 13.08 0.89
CA LEU A 96 1.59 13.35 1.78
C LEU A 96 1.17 14.28 2.92
N GLY A 97 0.28 15.22 2.66
CA GLY A 97 -0.26 16.11 3.68
C GLY A 97 -1.11 15.42 4.73
N LEU A 98 -1.69 14.25 4.40
CA LEU A 98 -2.41 13.42 5.37
C LEU A 98 -1.46 12.71 6.34
N GLY A 99 -0.17 12.63 5.99
CA GLY A 99 0.82 11.97 6.82
C GLY A 99 1.33 10.65 6.25
N ALA A 100 1.06 10.36 4.97
CA ALA A 100 1.62 9.18 4.31
C ALA A 100 3.14 9.30 4.23
N ASP A 101 3.81 8.17 4.30
CA ASP A 101 5.28 8.13 4.27
C ASP A 101 5.84 8.37 2.88
N ASP A 102 5.08 8.02 1.84
CA ASP A 102 5.48 8.30 0.46
C ASP A 102 4.26 8.17 -0.47
N TYR A 103 4.44 8.63 -1.71
CA TYR A 103 3.42 8.54 -2.76
C TYR A 103 4.12 8.18 -4.06
N ILE A 104 3.88 6.97 -4.55
CA ILE A 104 4.51 6.44 -5.76
C ILE A 104 3.47 6.44 -6.88
N THR A 105 3.80 7.08 -8.00
CA THR A 105 2.88 7.14 -9.15
C THR A 105 3.09 5.96 -10.09
N LYS A 106 2.00 5.46 -10.66
CA LYS A 106 2.02 4.44 -11.72
C LYS A 106 2.14 5.13 -13.08
N PRO A 107 2.89 4.59 -14.04
CA PRO A 107 3.71 3.41 -13.93
C PRO A 107 5.02 3.69 -13.16
N PHE A 108 5.55 2.68 -12.50
CA PHE A 108 6.78 2.78 -11.74
C PHE A 108 7.76 1.71 -12.21
N LEU A 109 9.05 1.93 -11.91
CA LEU A 109 10.07 0.92 -12.16
C LEU A 109 10.18 0.02 -10.92
N PRO A 110 10.32 -1.31 -11.10
CA PRO A 110 10.48 -2.23 -9.96
C PRO A 110 11.58 -1.81 -8.97
N PRO A 111 12.78 -1.38 -9.41
CA PRO A 111 13.80 -0.91 -8.46
C PRO A 111 13.36 0.31 -7.66
N GLU A 112 12.56 1.22 -8.24
CA GLU A 112 12.05 2.38 -7.54
C GLU A 112 11.13 1.95 -6.40
N LEU A 113 10.22 1.01 -6.66
CA LEU A 113 9.30 0.51 -5.65
C LEU A 113 10.07 -0.08 -4.47
N VAL A 114 11.03 -0.94 -4.75
CA VAL A 114 11.83 -1.60 -3.71
C VAL A 114 12.61 -0.57 -2.88
N LEU A 115 13.19 0.43 -3.55
CA LEU A 115 13.96 1.48 -2.87
C LEU A 115 13.08 2.29 -1.92
N ARG A 116 11.85 2.63 -2.34
CA ARG A 116 10.92 3.42 -1.53
C ARG A 116 10.42 2.64 -0.32
N ILE A 117 10.28 1.32 -0.43
CA ILE A 117 9.79 0.47 0.65
C ILE A 117 10.89 0.21 1.69
N SER A 118 12.09 0.08 1.25
CA SER A 118 13.20 -0.13 2.16
C SER A 118 13.65 1.19 2.80
#